data_6fec137b9edde72353899b47fa83fdb0
#
_entry.id   6fec137b9edde72353899b47fa83fdb0
#
_cell.length_a   1.000
_cell.length_b   1.000
_cell.length_c   1.000
_cell.angle_alpha   90.00
_cell.angle_beta   90.00
_cell.angle_gamma   90.00
#
_symmetry.space_group_name_H-M   'P 1'
#
loop_
_entity.id
_entity.type
_entity.pdbx_description
1 polymer ?
#
loop_
_entity_poly.entity_id
_entity_poly.type
_entity_poly.pdbx_seq_one_letter_code
_entity_poly.pdbx_strand_id
1 'polypeptide(L)'
;IYFHGAKAGHKADSINKCDKICFTAYGDDIIREEVWAPFMRSAVVFGRCRVIEDRAQTLILVKRLAMKYYPDECLADEEIAASGKAVRMYEIDIEHMSGKEIQER
;
A
#
# COMPACT_ATOMS: atom_id res chain seq x y z
N ILE A 1 -1.38 -1.14 -7.82
CA ILE A 1 -1.07 -0.87 -6.41
C ILE A 1 -0.82 -2.20 -5.72
N TYR A 2 0.24 -2.25 -4.95
CA TYR A 2 0.62 -3.45 -4.20
C TYR A 2 0.69 -3.13 -2.71
N PHE A 3 0.28 -4.08 -1.89
CA PHE A 3 0.48 -4.02 -0.44
C PHE A 3 0.77 -5.41 0.10
N HIS A 4 1.33 -5.46 1.29
CA HIS A 4 1.67 -6.72 1.93
C HIS A 4 0.90 -6.94 3.22
N GLY A 5 0.86 -8.17 3.66
CA GLY A 5 0.26 -8.56 4.92
C GLY A 5 0.68 -9.95 5.34
N ALA A 6 0.20 -10.38 6.49
CA ALA A 6 0.39 -11.74 6.95
C ALA A 6 -0.51 -12.70 6.14
N LYS A 7 -0.12 -13.97 6.10
CA LYS A 7 -0.89 -15.02 5.41
C LYS A 7 -2.23 -15.33 6.08
N ALA A 8 -2.39 -15.00 7.35
CA ALA A 8 -3.60 -15.19 8.12
C ALA A 8 -3.97 -13.95 8.89
N GLY A 9 -5.24 -13.78 9.23
CA GLY A 9 -5.76 -12.67 9.99
C GLY A 9 -7.03 -12.09 9.38
N HIS A 10 -7.55 -11.04 10.01
CA HIS A 10 -8.81 -10.43 9.60
C HIS A 10 -8.79 -9.91 8.15
N LYS A 11 -7.69 -9.26 7.76
CA LYS A 11 -7.51 -8.75 6.39
C LYS A 11 -7.55 -9.88 5.36
N ALA A 12 -6.82 -10.96 5.61
CA ALA A 12 -6.79 -12.12 4.73
C ALA A 12 -8.17 -12.76 4.61
N ASP A 13 -8.88 -12.93 5.71
CA ASP A 13 -10.22 -13.49 5.74
C ASP A 13 -11.23 -12.61 4.99
N SER A 14 -11.15 -11.30 5.18
CA SER A 14 -12.04 -10.35 4.51
C SER A 14 -11.84 -10.37 2.99
N ILE A 15 -10.60 -10.39 2.52
CA ILE A 15 -10.27 -10.42 1.09
C ILE A 15 -10.71 -11.74 0.46
N ASN A 16 -10.58 -12.85 1.16
CA ASN A 16 -11.05 -14.15 0.69
C ASN A 16 -12.57 -14.19 0.52
N LYS A 17 -13.31 -13.48 1.35
CA LYS A 17 -14.77 -13.43 1.27
C LYS A 17 -15.25 -12.47 0.19
N CYS A 18 -14.56 -11.36 0.02
CA CYS A 18 -14.92 -10.34 -0.96
C CYS A 18 -13.67 -9.63 -1.44
N ASP A 19 -13.43 -9.64 -2.73
CA ASP A 19 -12.25 -9.02 -3.34
C ASP A 19 -12.42 -7.53 -3.65
N LYS A 20 -13.60 -6.98 -3.45
CA LYS A 20 -13.85 -5.54 -3.62
C LYS A 20 -13.13 -4.76 -2.54
N ILE A 21 -12.39 -3.74 -2.96
CA ILE A 21 -11.55 -2.97 -2.06
C ILE A 21 -11.65 -1.47 -2.37
N CYS A 22 -11.56 -0.68 -1.33
CA CYS A 22 -11.34 0.75 -1.42
C CYS A 22 -10.00 1.08 -0.79
N PHE A 23 -9.17 1.79 -1.52
CA PHE A 23 -7.86 2.23 -1.06
C PHE A 23 -7.83 3.76 -1.07
N THR A 24 -7.41 4.35 0.03
CA THR A 24 -7.32 5.80 0.16
C THR A 24 -5.92 6.19 0.59
N ALA A 25 -5.38 7.20 -0.07
CA ALA A 25 -4.11 7.82 0.30
C ALA A 25 -4.27 9.33 0.35
N TYR A 26 -3.55 9.96 1.25
CA TYR A 26 -3.47 11.41 1.32
C TYR A 26 -2.04 11.82 1.67
N GLY A 27 -1.68 13.03 1.30
CA GLY A 27 -0.35 13.53 1.56
C GLY A 27 -0.22 15.00 1.23
N ASP A 28 1.01 15.48 1.35
CA ASP A 28 1.38 16.88 1.12
C ASP A 28 0.59 17.84 2.02
N ASP A 29 0.20 17.38 3.21
CA ASP A 29 -0.56 18.17 4.15
C ASP A 29 0.31 19.27 4.75
N ILE A 30 0.05 20.50 4.31
CA ILE A 30 0.66 21.72 4.85
C ILE A 30 -0.44 22.49 5.55
N ILE A 31 -0.31 22.66 6.86
CA ILE A 31 -1.21 23.50 7.65
C ILE A 31 -0.53 24.85 7.81
N ARG A 32 -1.19 25.89 7.30
CA ARG A 32 -0.74 27.28 7.51
C ARG A 32 -1.61 27.93 8.54
N GLU A 33 -0.99 28.49 9.58
CA GLU A 33 -1.71 29.14 10.69
C GLU A 33 -2.63 30.27 10.25
N GLU A 34 -2.26 30.93 9.13
CA GLU A 34 -3.00 32.08 8.63
C GLU A 34 -4.29 31.73 7.87
N VAL A 35 -4.48 30.46 7.48
CA VAL A 35 -5.52 30.09 6.49
C VAL A 35 -6.46 29.02 7.03
N TRP A 36 -6.46 28.61 8.20
CA TRP A 36 -7.42 27.66 8.83
C TRP A 36 -7.80 26.42 7.99
N ALA A 37 -7.13 26.18 6.88
CA ALA A 37 -7.40 25.05 6.00
C ALA A 37 -6.09 24.40 5.57
N PRO A 38 -6.04 23.07 5.49
CA PRO A 38 -4.86 22.36 5.04
C PRO A 38 -4.72 22.47 3.52
N PHE A 39 -3.46 22.49 3.06
CA PHE A 39 -3.14 22.12 1.69
C PHE A 39 -2.93 20.62 1.67
N MET A 40 -3.74 19.90 0.95
CA MET A 40 -3.71 18.45 0.98
C MET A 40 -4.10 17.87 -0.37
N ARG A 41 -3.48 16.75 -0.71
CA ARG A 41 -3.87 15.91 -1.84
C ARG A 41 -4.37 14.59 -1.32
N SER A 42 -5.41 14.09 -1.93
CA SER A 42 -5.96 12.77 -1.61
C SER A 42 -6.37 12.03 -2.87
N ALA A 43 -6.33 10.71 -2.80
CA ALA A 43 -6.82 9.85 -3.86
C ALA A 43 -7.65 8.72 -3.23
N VAL A 44 -8.73 8.37 -3.90
CA VAL A 44 -9.59 7.25 -3.53
C VAL A 44 -9.66 6.30 -4.71
N VAL A 45 -9.35 5.04 -4.45
CA VAL A 45 -9.33 3.98 -5.46
C VAL A 45 -10.36 2.92 -5.09
N PHE A 46 -11.19 2.55 -6.05
CA PHE A 46 -12.06 1.38 -5.96
C PHE A 46 -11.58 0.33 -6.95
N GLY A 47 -11.48 -0.90 -6.50
CA GLY A 47 -11.02 -1.96 -7.37
C GLY A 47 -11.19 -3.34 -6.78
N ARG A 48 -10.47 -4.27 -7.35
CA ARG A 48 -10.43 -5.67 -6.95
C ARG A 48 -9.06 -6.03 -6.45
N CYS A 49 -9.03 -6.77 -5.35
CA CYS A 49 -7.81 -7.23 -4.72
C CYS A 49 -7.59 -8.70 -5.05
N ARG A 50 -6.35 -9.04 -5.44
CA ARG A 50 -5.95 -10.43 -5.64
C ARG A 50 -4.65 -10.73 -4.93
N VAL A 51 -4.50 -11.98 -4.51
CA VAL A 51 -3.25 -12.48 -3.93
C VAL A 51 -2.26 -12.76 -5.05
N ILE A 52 -1.01 -12.36 -4.85
CA ILE A 52 0.09 -12.77 -5.73
C ILE A 52 0.52 -14.17 -5.30
N GLU A 53 0.19 -15.17 -6.11
CA GLU A 53 0.45 -16.59 -5.81
C GLU A 53 1.91 -16.98 -6.08
N ASP A 54 2.54 -16.40 -7.09
CA ASP A 54 3.92 -16.69 -7.47
C ASP A 54 4.88 -16.22 -6.39
N ARG A 55 5.61 -17.17 -5.79
CA ARG A 55 6.54 -16.88 -4.70
C ARG A 55 7.72 -16.00 -5.14
N ALA A 56 8.25 -16.24 -6.33
CA ALA A 56 9.36 -15.45 -6.85
C ALA A 56 8.92 -13.98 -7.07
N GLN A 57 7.75 -13.77 -7.66
CA GLN A 57 7.19 -12.44 -7.85
C GLN A 57 6.92 -11.75 -6.51
N THR A 58 6.38 -12.48 -5.53
CA THR A 58 6.15 -11.96 -4.18
C THR A 58 7.43 -11.39 -3.58
N LEU A 59 8.53 -12.13 -3.65
CA LEU A 59 9.81 -11.68 -3.09
C LEU A 59 10.37 -10.45 -3.82
N ILE A 60 10.22 -10.38 -5.13
CA ILE A 60 10.63 -9.21 -5.91
C ILE A 60 9.84 -7.97 -5.47
N LEU A 61 8.52 -8.09 -5.33
CA LEU A 61 7.66 -6.97 -4.93
C LEU A 61 7.90 -6.54 -3.49
N VAL A 62 8.11 -7.50 -2.59
CA VAL A 62 8.45 -7.21 -1.18
C VAL A 62 9.76 -6.45 -1.10
N LYS A 63 10.77 -6.84 -1.87
CA LYS A 63 12.04 -6.10 -1.93
C LYS A 63 11.86 -4.68 -2.45
N ARG A 64 11.09 -4.49 -3.50
CA ARG A 64 10.80 -3.16 -4.03
C ARG A 64 10.11 -2.26 -3.00
N LEU A 65 9.19 -2.82 -2.23
CA LEU A 65 8.54 -2.11 -1.14
C LEU A 65 9.54 -1.76 -0.02
N ALA A 66 10.35 -2.73 0.40
CA ALA A 66 11.35 -2.54 1.45
C ALA A 66 12.36 -1.46 1.09
N MET A 67 12.79 -1.39 -0.16
CA MET A 67 13.76 -0.39 -0.64
C MET A 67 13.27 1.05 -0.57
N LYS A 68 11.97 1.27 -0.38
CA LYS A 68 11.41 2.61 -0.14
C LYS A 68 11.70 3.12 1.28
N TYR A 69 11.92 2.22 2.23
CA TYR A 69 11.98 2.55 3.65
C TYR A 69 13.29 2.19 4.32
N TYR A 70 13.96 1.14 3.88
CA TYR A 70 15.22 0.70 4.46
C TYR A 70 16.39 1.54 3.93
N PRO A 71 17.37 1.84 4.79
CA PRO A 71 18.50 2.70 4.41
C PRO A 71 19.45 2.05 3.41
N ASP A 72 19.52 0.71 3.37
CA ASP A 72 20.35 0.02 2.39
C ASP A 72 19.79 -1.36 2.00
N GLU A 73 20.32 -1.89 0.90
CA GLU A 73 19.88 -3.16 0.34
C GLU A 73 20.22 -4.36 1.23
N CYS A 74 21.33 -4.33 1.96
CA CYS A 74 21.71 -5.40 2.87
C CYS A 74 20.67 -5.60 3.97
N LEU A 75 20.19 -4.53 4.56
CA LEU A 75 19.17 -4.59 5.61
C LEU A 75 17.84 -5.11 5.06
N ALA A 76 17.46 -4.70 3.86
CA ALA A 76 16.28 -5.20 3.20
C ALA A 76 16.38 -6.71 2.93
N ASP A 77 17.52 -7.18 2.43
CA ASP A 77 17.75 -8.60 2.16
C ASP A 77 17.76 -9.43 3.44
N GLU A 78 18.36 -8.93 4.52
CA GLU A 78 18.34 -9.59 5.83
C GLU A 78 16.92 -9.78 6.36
N GLU A 79 16.10 -8.74 6.29
CA GLU A 79 14.71 -8.80 6.74
C GLU A 79 13.89 -9.76 5.89
N ILE A 80 14.07 -9.77 4.59
CA ILE A 80 13.39 -10.69 3.69
C ILE A 80 13.79 -12.13 3.97
N ALA A 81 15.08 -12.38 4.23
CA ALA A 81 15.55 -13.71 4.61
C ALA A 81 14.94 -14.20 5.92
N ALA A 82 14.78 -13.29 6.90
CA ALA A 82 14.20 -13.62 8.19
C ALA A 82 12.68 -13.81 8.16
N SER A 83 11.96 -12.93 7.46
CA SER A 83 10.51 -12.79 7.58
C SER A 83 9.75 -12.98 6.26
N GLY A 84 10.43 -13.09 5.13
CA GLY A 84 9.80 -13.12 3.81
C GLY A 84 8.83 -14.27 3.59
N LYS A 85 9.02 -15.41 4.27
CA LYS A 85 8.13 -16.56 4.16
C LYS A 85 6.75 -16.32 4.75
N ALA A 86 6.65 -15.42 5.71
CA ALA A 86 5.39 -15.08 6.39
C ALA A 86 4.59 -14.00 5.65
N VAL A 87 5.16 -13.41 4.62
CA VAL A 87 4.57 -12.29 3.91
C VAL A 87 3.75 -12.77 2.71
N ARG A 88 2.57 -12.21 2.59
CA ARG A 88 1.72 -12.31 1.40
C ARG A 88 1.62 -10.95 0.73
N MET A 89 1.72 -10.94 -0.59
CA MET A 89 1.61 -9.75 -1.40
C MET A 89 0.26 -9.72 -2.10
N TYR A 90 -0.35 -8.55 -2.16
CA TYR A 90 -1.64 -8.32 -2.80
C TYR A 90 -1.48 -7.28 -3.90
N GLU A 91 -2.27 -7.43 -4.96
CA GLU A 91 -2.38 -6.44 -6.03
C GLU A 91 -3.82 -5.92 -6.09
N ILE A 92 -3.94 -4.61 -6.21
CA ILE A 92 -5.23 -3.96 -6.45
C ILE A 92 -5.31 -3.62 -7.94
N ASP A 93 -6.26 -4.22 -8.63
CA ASP A 93 -6.64 -3.82 -9.98
C ASP A 93 -7.59 -2.63 -9.88
N ILE A 94 -7.17 -1.48 -10.36
CA ILE A 94 -7.92 -0.23 -10.23
C ILE A 94 -9.06 -0.22 -11.24
N GLU A 95 -10.30 -0.13 -10.74
CA GLU A 95 -11.48 0.02 -11.58
C GLU A 95 -11.91 1.48 -11.67
N HIS A 96 -11.76 2.23 -10.59
CA HIS A 96 -12.08 3.66 -10.56
C HIS A 96 -11.13 4.38 -9.59
N MET A 97 -10.67 5.56 -10.00
CA MET A 97 -9.81 6.40 -9.16
C MET A 97 -10.24 7.85 -9.29
N SER A 98 -10.33 8.51 -8.15
CA SER A 98 -10.57 9.95 -8.07
C SER A 98 -9.54 10.61 -7.18
N GLY A 99 -9.25 11.85 -7.49
CA GLY A 99 -8.33 12.66 -6.70
C GLY A 99 -8.96 13.98 -6.29
N LYS A 100 -8.47 14.52 -5.18
CA LYS A 100 -8.87 15.83 -4.70
C LYS A 100 -7.64 16.58 -4.21
N GLU A 101 -7.58 17.85 -4.56
CA GLU A 101 -6.57 18.77 -4.07
C GLU A 101 -7.27 19.94 -3.37
N ILE A 102 -6.83 20.23 -2.16
CA ILE A 102 -7.30 21.39 -1.40
C ILE A 102 -6.18 22.42 -1.42
N GLN A 103 -6.47 23.59 -1.98
CA GLN A 103 -5.56 24.73 -2.04
C GLN A 103 -6.33 25.96 -1.58
N GLU A 104 -6.51 26.08 -0.29
CA GLU A 104 -7.12 27.27 0.29
C GLU A 104 -6.12 28.43 0.32
N ARG A 105 -6.52 29.54 -0.24
CA ARG A 105 -5.71 30.76 -0.29
C ARG A 105 -6.25 31.83 0.64
#